data_38b3fbb8b5945512d8435b98a7c403ed
#
_entry.id   38b3fbb8b5945512d8435b98a7c403ed
#
_cell.length_a   1.000
_cell.length_b   1.000
_cell.length_c   1.000
_cell.angle_alpha   90.00
_cell.angle_beta   90.00
_cell.angle_gamma   90.00
#
_symmetry.space_group_name_H-M   'P 1'
#
loop_
_entity.id
_entity.type
_entity.pdbx_description
1 polymer ?
#
loop_
_entity_poly.entity_id
_entity_poly.type
_entity_poly.pdbx_seq_one_letter_code
_entity_poly.pdbx_strand_id
1 'polypeptide(L)'
;MLSLDLPQSPTRPELTQATRILVVEDEDLIREMLVLALEEEGFEVTTAADGRTALSLFQDAEPTDGEFQFDLLILDLMLPQINGLDLCRLLRYQGNFVPILILSAKASETDRVLGLEVGADDYLTKPFSMRELIARCRALLRRQRLISLPQTPMLQMRDVTLYPQECRVMVRGKEVNLSPKEFRLLELFMSYPRRVWSREQLIDQVWGPDFLGDTKTVDVHIRWLREKLEQDPSQPEYLITVRGFGYRFG
;
A
#
# COMPACT_ATOMS: atom_id res chain seq x y z
N MET A 1 -24.04 17.10 -52.04
CA MET A 1 -23.94 17.76 -50.76
C MET A 1 -23.87 16.61 -49.71
N LEU A 2 -22.66 16.17 -49.38
CA LEU A 2 -22.41 15.08 -48.44
C LEU A 2 -22.05 15.70 -47.12
N SER A 3 -22.95 15.55 -46.13
CA SER A 3 -22.69 15.94 -44.74
C SER A 3 -21.74 14.94 -44.12
N LEU A 4 -20.55 15.43 -43.76
CA LEU A 4 -19.58 14.70 -42.96
C LEU A 4 -20.00 14.81 -41.47
N ASP A 5 -20.56 13.74 -40.92
CA ASP A 5 -20.73 13.58 -39.49
C ASP A 5 -19.34 13.40 -38.85
N LEU A 6 -18.92 14.39 -38.10
CA LEU A 6 -17.73 14.30 -37.24
C LEU A 6 -18.08 13.44 -36.02
N PRO A 7 -17.20 12.47 -35.65
CA PRO A 7 -17.41 11.71 -34.45
C PRO A 7 -17.34 12.61 -33.20
N GLN A 8 -18.36 12.54 -32.38
CA GLN A 8 -18.44 13.22 -31.09
C GLN A 8 -17.28 12.76 -30.22
N SER A 9 -16.59 13.72 -29.61
CA SER A 9 -15.54 13.48 -28.62
C SER A 9 -16.05 12.58 -27.52
N PRO A 10 -15.24 11.63 -27.02
CA PRO A 10 -15.66 10.77 -25.93
C PRO A 10 -15.99 11.62 -24.69
N THR A 11 -17.23 11.53 -24.25
CA THR A 11 -17.72 12.06 -22.97
C THR A 11 -16.79 11.63 -21.86
N ARG A 12 -16.31 12.59 -21.07
CA ARG A 12 -15.59 12.34 -19.82
C ARG A 12 -16.38 11.32 -18.99
N PRO A 13 -15.70 10.26 -18.46
CA PRO A 13 -16.37 9.40 -17.50
C PRO A 13 -16.72 10.21 -16.24
N GLU A 14 -17.95 10.05 -15.84
CA GLU A 14 -18.61 10.69 -14.71
C GLU A 14 -17.95 10.30 -13.38
N LEU A 15 -17.96 11.30 -12.46
CA LEU A 15 -17.88 11.19 -11.00
C LEU A 15 -16.79 10.28 -10.45
N THR A 16 -15.56 10.74 -10.50
CA THR A 16 -14.55 10.28 -9.54
C THR A 16 -15.00 10.73 -8.15
N GLN A 17 -15.38 9.79 -7.28
CA GLN A 17 -15.50 10.06 -5.85
C GLN A 17 -14.25 10.80 -5.40
N ALA A 18 -14.42 11.85 -4.60
CA ALA A 18 -13.30 12.60 -4.07
C ALA A 18 -12.43 11.66 -3.24
N THR A 19 -11.11 11.73 -3.45
CA THR A 19 -10.16 10.90 -2.71
C THR A 19 -10.07 11.35 -1.26
N ARG A 20 -10.35 10.46 -0.32
CA ARG A 20 -10.45 10.73 1.11
C ARG A 20 -9.15 10.39 1.83
N ILE A 21 -8.55 11.36 2.49
CA ILE A 21 -7.29 11.22 3.22
C ILE A 21 -7.52 11.46 4.71
N LEU A 22 -7.08 10.53 5.55
CA LEU A 22 -6.99 10.75 6.99
C LEU A 22 -5.58 11.25 7.35
N VAL A 23 -5.50 12.40 8.02
CA VAL A 23 -4.26 12.96 8.57
C VAL A 23 -4.28 12.82 10.07
N VAL A 24 -3.28 12.13 10.63
CA VAL A 24 -3.12 11.94 12.07
C VAL A 24 -1.81 12.59 12.52
N GLU A 25 -1.92 13.73 13.17
CA GLU A 25 -0.81 14.60 13.57
C GLU A 25 -1.23 15.38 14.83
N ASP A 26 -0.45 15.37 15.88
CA ASP A 26 -0.78 16.04 17.14
C ASP A 26 -0.44 17.54 17.13
N GLU A 27 0.56 17.97 16.37
CA GLU A 27 0.91 19.38 16.24
C GLU A 27 -0.10 20.14 15.35
N ASP A 28 -0.88 21.06 15.95
CA ASP A 28 -1.93 21.82 15.26
C ASP A 28 -1.43 22.53 14.00
N LEU A 29 -0.28 23.19 14.07
CA LEU A 29 0.28 23.94 12.93
C LEU A 29 0.67 23.03 11.76
N ILE A 30 1.24 21.86 12.05
CA ILE A 30 1.60 20.88 11.00
C ILE A 30 0.33 20.30 10.40
N ARG A 31 -0.63 19.94 11.24
CA ARG A 31 -1.93 19.39 10.80
C ARG A 31 -2.69 20.35 9.90
N GLU A 32 -2.76 21.65 10.27
CA GLU A 32 -3.39 22.69 9.45
C GLU A 32 -2.69 22.89 8.10
N MET A 33 -1.35 22.92 8.08
CA MET A 33 -0.56 23.02 6.84
C MET A 33 -0.79 21.82 5.93
N LEU A 34 -0.89 20.62 6.49
CA LEU A 34 -1.18 19.40 5.72
C LEU A 34 -2.57 19.45 5.10
N VAL A 35 -3.58 19.86 5.89
CA VAL A 35 -4.97 20.01 5.42
C VAL A 35 -5.02 20.98 4.24
N LEU A 36 -4.50 22.20 4.40
CA LEU A 36 -4.52 23.21 3.34
C LEU A 36 -3.86 22.70 2.06
N ALA A 37 -2.66 22.12 2.16
CA ALA A 37 -1.94 21.64 0.99
C ALA A 37 -2.65 20.46 0.28
N LEU A 38 -3.31 19.58 1.02
CA LEU A 38 -4.03 18.45 0.47
C LEU A 38 -5.37 18.88 -0.16
N GLU A 39 -6.09 19.80 0.47
CA GLU A 39 -7.35 20.36 -0.07
C GLU A 39 -7.09 21.18 -1.34
N GLU A 40 -6.00 21.94 -1.44
CA GLU A 40 -5.58 22.62 -2.68
C GLU A 40 -5.37 21.64 -3.84
N GLU A 41 -4.99 20.39 -3.55
CA GLU A 41 -4.82 19.31 -4.53
C GLU A 41 -6.12 18.56 -4.86
N GLY A 42 -7.24 18.98 -4.24
CA GLY A 42 -8.58 18.42 -4.47
C GLY A 42 -8.89 17.15 -3.69
N PHE A 43 -8.16 16.88 -2.59
CA PHE A 43 -8.45 15.76 -1.69
C PHE A 43 -9.49 16.18 -0.62
N GLU A 44 -10.32 15.24 -0.18
CA GLU A 44 -11.11 15.39 1.03
C GLU A 44 -10.28 14.95 2.25
N VAL A 45 -10.13 15.87 3.22
CA VAL A 45 -9.25 15.61 4.36
C VAL A 45 -10.05 15.50 5.64
N THR A 46 -9.87 14.40 6.34
CA THR A 46 -10.30 14.21 7.74
C THR A 46 -9.07 14.23 8.63
N THR A 47 -9.19 14.76 9.84
CA THR A 47 -8.06 14.89 10.76
C THR A 47 -8.31 14.21 12.10
N ALA A 48 -7.24 13.73 12.74
CA ALA A 48 -7.21 13.31 14.13
C ALA A 48 -5.94 13.85 14.80
N ALA A 49 -6.05 14.25 16.06
CA ALA A 49 -4.93 14.77 16.85
C ALA A 49 -4.22 13.69 17.68
N ASP A 50 -4.73 12.46 17.70
CA ASP A 50 -4.20 11.34 18.46
C ASP A 50 -4.59 10.00 17.84
N GLY A 51 -3.84 8.96 18.23
CA GLY A 51 -4.04 7.63 17.65
C GLY A 51 -5.35 6.95 18.06
N ARG A 52 -5.96 7.31 19.20
CA ARG A 52 -7.24 6.77 19.62
C ARG A 52 -8.38 7.32 18.78
N THR A 53 -8.41 8.62 18.57
CA THR A 53 -9.37 9.29 17.67
C THR A 53 -9.27 8.71 16.27
N ALA A 54 -8.04 8.53 15.76
CA ALA A 54 -7.82 7.91 14.46
C ALA A 54 -8.38 6.48 14.40
N LEU A 55 -8.14 5.66 15.42
CA LEU A 55 -8.65 4.29 15.48
C LEU A 55 -10.19 4.26 15.49
N SER A 56 -10.85 5.15 16.25
CA SER A 56 -12.31 5.26 16.29
C SER A 56 -12.88 5.57 14.90
N LEU A 57 -12.26 6.47 14.13
CA LEU A 57 -12.68 6.79 12.78
C LEU A 57 -12.68 5.57 11.84
N PHE A 58 -11.77 4.62 12.05
CA PHE A 58 -11.77 3.37 11.29
C PHE A 58 -12.80 2.34 11.77
N GLN A 59 -13.24 2.43 13.03
CA GLN A 59 -14.18 1.47 13.64
C GLN A 59 -15.64 1.89 13.47
N ASP A 60 -15.92 3.20 13.45
CA ASP A 60 -17.29 3.75 13.37
C ASP A 60 -17.90 3.68 11.97
N ALA A 61 -17.10 3.36 10.96
CA ALA A 61 -17.58 3.16 9.62
C ALA A 61 -18.16 1.75 9.47
N GLU A 62 -19.46 1.63 9.36
CA GLU A 62 -20.10 0.41 8.85
C GLU A 62 -19.52 0.14 7.44
N PRO A 63 -18.96 -1.05 7.20
CA PRO A 63 -18.45 -1.38 5.87
C PRO A 63 -19.63 -1.47 4.90
N THR A 64 -19.92 -0.40 4.19
CA THR A 64 -20.84 -0.41 3.08
C THR A 64 -20.09 -0.93 1.86
N ASP A 65 -20.43 -2.13 1.41
CA ASP A 65 -20.01 -2.73 0.13
C ASP A 65 -18.49 -2.89 -0.13
N GLY A 66 -17.67 -3.10 0.92
CA GLY A 66 -16.23 -3.40 0.76
C GLY A 66 -15.36 -2.17 0.44
N GLU A 67 -15.90 -0.95 0.51
CA GLU A 67 -15.13 0.28 0.36
C GLU A 67 -14.47 0.69 1.67
N PHE A 68 -13.17 0.97 1.62
CA PHE A 68 -12.48 1.59 2.75
C PHE A 68 -12.98 3.03 2.96
N GLN A 69 -13.10 3.44 4.22
CA GLN A 69 -13.52 4.80 4.57
C GLN A 69 -12.52 5.86 4.07
N PHE A 70 -11.24 5.53 4.02
CA PHE A 70 -10.15 6.40 3.57
C PHE A 70 -9.32 5.71 2.49
N ASP A 71 -8.83 6.50 1.53
CA ASP A 71 -7.98 6.07 0.43
C ASP A 71 -6.49 6.15 0.79
N LEU A 72 -6.14 6.96 1.81
CA LEU A 72 -4.78 7.14 2.30
C LEU A 72 -4.80 7.56 3.77
N LEU A 73 -3.87 7.03 4.56
CA LEU A 73 -3.56 7.48 5.91
C LEU A 73 -2.18 8.16 5.91
N ILE A 74 -2.13 9.41 6.36
CA ILE A 74 -0.90 10.12 6.70
C ILE A 74 -0.78 10.11 8.22
N LEU A 75 0.34 9.58 8.76
CA LEU A 75 0.45 9.19 10.14
C LEU A 75 1.75 9.65 10.77
N ASP A 76 1.69 10.53 11.79
CA ASP A 76 2.84 10.76 12.66
C ASP A 76 3.08 9.56 13.58
N LEU A 77 4.33 9.29 13.88
CA LEU A 77 4.72 8.25 14.83
C LEU A 77 4.60 8.70 16.29
N MET A 78 4.83 9.99 16.56
CA MET A 78 4.96 10.54 17.91
C MET A 78 3.62 11.00 18.51
N LEU A 79 2.57 10.23 18.24
CA LEU A 79 1.21 10.56 18.71
C LEU A 79 1.02 10.27 20.21
N PRO A 80 0.17 11.07 20.87
CA PRO A 80 -0.30 10.76 22.23
C PRO A 80 -1.27 9.57 22.21
N GLN A 81 -1.42 8.93 23.37
CA GLN A 81 -2.29 7.80 23.69
C GLN A 81 -1.89 6.50 22.95
N ILE A 82 -2.06 6.41 21.66
CA ILE A 82 -1.63 5.29 20.82
C ILE A 82 -0.58 5.85 19.86
N ASN A 83 0.66 5.34 19.93
CA ASN A 83 1.71 5.78 19.01
C ASN A 83 1.44 5.28 17.59
N GLY A 84 2.01 5.99 16.60
CA GLY A 84 1.72 5.69 15.20
C GLY A 84 2.13 4.28 14.74
N LEU A 85 3.20 3.69 15.29
CA LEU A 85 3.60 2.32 14.95
C LEU A 85 2.58 1.31 15.44
N ASP A 86 2.05 1.50 16.65
CA ASP A 86 1.04 0.59 17.22
C ASP A 86 -0.29 0.74 16.48
N LEU A 87 -0.67 1.97 16.09
CA LEU A 87 -1.86 2.19 15.25
C LEU A 87 -1.70 1.49 13.89
N CYS A 88 -0.54 1.60 13.25
CA CYS A 88 -0.25 0.90 12.00
C CYS A 88 -0.40 -0.62 12.16
N ARG A 89 0.19 -1.22 13.22
CA ARG A 89 0.05 -2.65 13.53
C ARG A 89 -1.39 -3.07 13.74
N LEU A 90 -2.15 -2.29 14.52
CA LEU A 90 -3.56 -2.57 14.80
C LEU A 90 -4.40 -2.58 13.53
N LEU A 91 -4.25 -1.58 12.67
CA LEU A 91 -4.95 -1.52 11.39
C LEU A 91 -4.62 -2.74 10.52
N ARG A 92 -3.35 -3.12 10.41
CA ARG A 92 -2.94 -4.30 9.64
C ARG A 92 -3.45 -5.61 10.25
N TYR A 93 -3.45 -5.71 11.57
CA TYR A 93 -4.00 -6.88 12.28
C TYR A 93 -5.52 -7.03 12.04
N GLN A 94 -6.24 -5.92 11.95
CA GLN A 94 -7.68 -5.88 11.63
C GLN A 94 -7.99 -6.11 10.14
N GLY A 95 -6.97 -6.36 9.30
CA GLY A 95 -7.15 -6.55 7.85
C GLY A 95 -7.42 -5.27 7.09
N ASN A 96 -7.15 -4.10 7.67
CA ASN A 96 -7.26 -2.83 6.97
C ASN A 96 -6.00 -2.58 6.11
N PHE A 97 -6.19 -2.43 4.81
CA PHE A 97 -5.13 -2.29 3.81
C PHE A 97 -5.00 -0.86 3.24
N VAL A 98 -5.59 0.14 3.91
CA VAL A 98 -5.40 1.54 3.53
C VAL A 98 -3.90 1.83 3.39
N PRO A 99 -3.43 2.47 2.31
CA PRO A 99 -2.04 2.89 2.20
C PRO A 99 -1.67 3.83 3.35
N ILE A 100 -0.49 3.63 3.95
CA ILE A 100 0.00 4.42 5.08
C ILE A 100 1.31 5.11 4.70
N LEU A 101 1.30 6.45 4.72
CA LEU A 101 2.49 7.29 4.67
C LEU A 101 2.84 7.72 6.08
N ILE A 102 3.97 7.26 6.61
CA ILE A 102 4.47 7.72 7.91
C ILE A 102 5.18 9.06 7.76
N LEU A 103 4.87 10.00 8.66
CA LEU A 103 5.64 11.21 8.89
C LEU A 103 6.40 11.06 10.22
N SER A 104 7.69 11.40 10.28
CA SER A 104 8.41 11.30 11.54
C SER A 104 9.66 12.16 11.60
N ALA A 105 9.96 12.71 12.79
CA ALA A 105 11.24 13.32 13.07
C ALA A 105 12.40 12.31 13.19
N LYS A 106 12.10 11.01 13.30
CA LYS A 106 13.10 9.96 13.39
C LYS A 106 13.65 9.66 11.99
N ALA A 107 14.93 10.01 11.80
CA ALA A 107 15.59 9.93 10.49
C ALA A 107 16.54 8.74 10.38
N SER A 108 16.71 7.91 11.43
CA SER A 108 17.62 6.77 11.37
C SER A 108 17.13 5.71 10.39
N GLU A 109 18.06 5.01 9.75
CA GLU A 109 17.74 3.89 8.86
C GLU A 109 16.91 2.81 9.59
N THR A 110 17.26 2.53 10.84
CA THR A 110 16.55 1.57 11.70
C THR A 110 15.10 1.96 11.92
N ASP A 111 14.80 3.25 12.20
CA ASP A 111 13.44 3.73 12.40
C ASP A 111 12.60 3.62 11.12
N ARG A 112 13.19 3.92 9.96
CA ARG A 112 12.52 3.78 8.66
C ARG A 112 12.21 2.33 8.33
N VAL A 113 13.19 1.44 8.53
CA VAL A 113 13.00 -0.01 8.34
C VAL A 113 11.88 -0.51 9.26
N LEU A 114 11.89 -0.14 10.54
CA LEU A 114 10.86 -0.53 11.50
C LEU A 114 9.46 -0.04 11.08
N GLY A 115 9.35 1.22 10.61
CA GLY A 115 8.09 1.78 10.11
C GLY A 115 7.52 0.98 8.93
N LEU A 116 8.38 0.59 8.00
CA LEU A 116 7.99 -0.23 6.84
C LEU A 116 7.68 -1.68 7.22
N GLU A 117 8.43 -2.25 8.17
CA GLU A 117 8.21 -3.60 8.69
C GLU A 117 6.85 -3.78 9.39
N VAL A 118 6.37 -2.75 10.08
CA VAL A 118 5.04 -2.78 10.72
C VAL A 118 3.88 -2.62 9.74
N GLY A 119 4.17 -2.43 8.44
CA GLY A 119 3.16 -2.42 7.38
C GLY A 119 2.86 -1.03 6.80
N ALA A 120 3.69 -0.02 7.04
CA ALA A 120 3.60 1.23 6.30
C ALA A 120 4.05 1.04 4.84
N ASP A 121 3.48 1.84 3.94
CA ASP A 121 3.74 1.77 2.50
C ASP A 121 4.85 2.73 2.05
N ASP A 122 5.04 3.85 2.78
CA ASP A 122 6.12 4.81 2.56
C ASP A 122 6.43 5.57 3.85
N TYR A 123 7.57 6.24 3.88
CA TYR A 123 8.10 6.95 5.04
C TYR A 123 8.72 8.28 4.62
N LEU A 124 8.32 9.39 5.28
CA LEU A 124 8.82 10.72 5.02
C LEU A 124 9.35 11.35 6.32
N THR A 125 10.60 11.80 6.29
CA THR A 125 11.24 12.40 7.46
C THR A 125 10.93 13.88 7.58
N LYS A 126 10.61 14.35 8.79
CA LYS A 126 10.53 15.78 9.14
C LYS A 126 11.96 16.37 9.31
N PRO A 127 12.28 17.58 8.77
CA PRO A 127 11.40 18.44 7.98
C PRO A 127 11.30 17.97 6.52
N PHE A 128 10.13 18.11 5.93
CA PHE A 128 9.84 17.74 4.53
C PHE A 128 9.25 18.93 3.76
N SER A 129 9.29 18.88 2.44
CA SER A 129 8.57 19.82 1.59
C SER A 129 7.15 19.33 1.30
N MET A 130 6.17 20.25 1.23
CA MET A 130 4.81 19.91 0.83
C MET A 130 4.78 19.28 -0.57
N ARG A 131 5.64 19.73 -1.48
CA ARG A 131 5.77 19.13 -2.82
C ARG A 131 6.17 17.66 -2.77
N GLU A 132 7.09 17.29 -1.88
CA GLU A 132 7.50 15.89 -1.70
C GLU A 132 6.36 15.06 -1.12
N LEU A 133 5.70 15.55 -0.07
CA LEU A 133 4.55 14.90 0.55
C LEU A 133 3.45 14.63 -0.49
N ILE A 134 3.03 15.63 -1.25
CA ILE A 134 2.00 15.50 -2.30
C ILE A 134 2.42 14.48 -3.37
N ALA A 135 3.69 14.51 -3.80
CA ALA A 135 4.20 13.54 -4.77
C ALA A 135 4.10 12.10 -4.25
N ARG A 136 4.42 11.85 -2.98
CA ARG A 136 4.30 10.54 -2.32
C ARG A 136 2.83 10.11 -2.15
N CYS A 137 1.95 11.02 -1.70
CA CYS A 137 0.52 10.77 -1.63
C CYS A 137 -0.05 10.33 -3.00
N ARG A 138 0.25 11.07 -4.05
CA ARG A 138 -0.16 10.73 -5.42
C ARG A 138 0.40 9.38 -5.89
N ALA A 139 1.64 9.05 -5.53
CA ALA A 139 2.25 7.78 -5.86
C ALA A 139 1.54 6.61 -5.17
N LEU A 140 1.20 6.74 -3.88
CA LEU A 140 0.47 5.73 -3.12
C LEU A 140 -0.96 5.54 -3.67
N LEU A 141 -1.69 6.63 -3.90
CA LEU A 141 -3.06 6.61 -4.45
C LEU A 141 -3.13 6.06 -5.88
N ARG A 142 -2.15 6.39 -6.74
CA ARG A 142 -2.08 5.83 -8.10
C ARG A 142 -1.93 4.33 -8.08
N ARG A 143 -1.15 3.77 -7.15
CA ARG A 143 -0.98 2.33 -6.97
C ARG A 143 -2.29 1.64 -6.59
N GLN A 144 -3.11 2.28 -5.76
CA GLN A 144 -4.43 1.76 -5.39
C GLN A 144 -5.40 1.78 -6.59
N ARG A 145 -5.41 2.85 -7.40
CA ARG A 145 -6.26 2.95 -8.61
C ARG A 145 -5.89 1.95 -9.71
N LEU A 146 -4.63 1.56 -9.83
CA LEU A 146 -4.21 0.52 -10.79
C LEU A 146 -4.75 -0.88 -10.41
N ILE A 147 -5.10 -1.10 -9.13
CA ILE A 147 -5.76 -2.30 -8.64
C ILE A 147 -7.28 -2.26 -8.96
N SER A 148 -7.84 -1.06 -9.13
CA SER A 148 -9.29 -0.83 -9.37
C SER A 148 -9.71 -0.84 -10.85
N LEU A 149 -8.84 -1.19 -11.80
CA LEU A 149 -9.24 -1.38 -13.20
C LEU A 149 -10.04 -2.66 -13.39
N PRO A 150 -11.09 -2.69 -14.27
CA PRO A 150 -12.06 -3.75 -14.30
C PRO A 150 -11.43 -5.09 -14.71
N GLN A 151 -11.71 -6.10 -13.88
CA GLN A 151 -11.49 -7.53 -14.12
C GLN A 151 -10.06 -7.97 -14.44
N THR A 152 -9.15 -7.85 -13.45
CA THR A 152 -8.03 -8.79 -13.47
C THR A 152 -8.58 -10.15 -13.08
N PRO A 153 -8.56 -11.15 -13.97
CA PRO A 153 -9.02 -12.49 -13.62
C PRO A 153 -8.22 -12.99 -12.42
N MET A 154 -8.86 -13.79 -11.56
CA MET A 154 -8.15 -14.41 -10.44
C MET A 154 -6.87 -15.07 -10.94
N LEU A 155 -5.77 -14.83 -10.26
CA LEU A 155 -4.51 -15.49 -10.57
C LEU A 155 -4.47 -16.82 -9.82
N GLN A 156 -4.30 -17.90 -10.53
CA GLN A 156 -4.21 -19.23 -9.92
C GLN A 156 -2.95 -19.94 -10.40
N MET A 157 -2.18 -20.44 -9.47
CA MET A 157 -1.03 -21.30 -9.75
C MET A 157 -0.95 -22.39 -8.69
N ARG A 158 -1.05 -23.65 -9.11
CA ARG A 158 -1.18 -24.82 -8.24
C ARG A 158 -2.36 -24.61 -7.27
N ASP A 159 -2.09 -24.64 -5.97
CA ASP A 159 -3.06 -24.47 -4.88
C ASP A 159 -3.03 -23.07 -4.24
N VAL A 160 -2.36 -22.12 -4.89
CA VAL A 160 -2.39 -20.68 -4.56
C VAL A 160 -3.35 -19.97 -5.50
N THR A 161 -4.36 -19.30 -4.94
CA THR A 161 -5.30 -18.46 -5.69
C THR A 161 -5.28 -17.07 -5.10
N LEU A 162 -5.03 -16.06 -5.94
CA LEU A 162 -5.02 -14.66 -5.57
C LEU A 162 -6.18 -13.95 -6.26
N TYR A 163 -6.96 -13.21 -5.48
CA TYR A 163 -8.07 -12.36 -5.92
C TYR A 163 -7.65 -10.90 -5.81
N PRO A 164 -7.16 -10.27 -6.90
CA PRO A 164 -6.58 -8.93 -6.84
C PRO A 164 -7.56 -7.88 -6.31
N GLN A 165 -8.82 -7.93 -6.74
CA GLN A 165 -9.85 -6.97 -6.36
C GLN A 165 -10.28 -7.08 -4.89
N GLU A 166 -10.17 -8.27 -4.31
CA GLU A 166 -10.56 -8.55 -2.93
C GLU A 166 -9.36 -8.45 -1.97
N CYS A 167 -8.15 -8.16 -2.50
CA CYS A 167 -6.89 -8.27 -1.76
C CYS A 167 -6.77 -9.59 -0.97
N ARG A 168 -7.38 -10.66 -1.47
CA ARG A 168 -7.54 -11.96 -0.82
C ARG A 168 -6.66 -13.02 -1.45
N VAL A 169 -6.06 -13.84 -0.62
CA VAL A 169 -5.23 -14.97 -1.06
C VAL A 169 -5.70 -16.24 -0.39
N MET A 170 -5.85 -17.29 -1.18
CA MET A 170 -6.16 -18.65 -0.72
C MET A 170 -4.96 -19.54 -1.00
N VAL A 171 -4.55 -20.33 -0.03
CA VAL A 171 -3.50 -21.34 -0.16
C VAL A 171 -4.06 -22.67 0.35
N ARG A 172 -4.07 -23.69 -0.50
CA ARG A 172 -4.66 -25.02 -0.14
C ARG A 172 -6.07 -24.90 0.42
N GLY A 173 -6.91 -24.03 -0.19
CA GLY A 173 -8.29 -23.79 0.22
C GLY A 173 -8.48 -23.02 1.53
N LYS A 174 -7.41 -22.47 2.13
CA LYS A 174 -7.49 -21.66 3.33
C LYS A 174 -7.06 -20.23 3.01
N GLU A 175 -7.77 -19.28 3.59
CA GLU A 175 -7.41 -17.86 3.46
C GLU A 175 -6.14 -17.56 4.24
N VAL A 176 -5.25 -16.78 3.62
CA VAL A 176 -3.94 -16.39 4.18
C VAL A 176 -3.84 -14.87 4.17
N ASN A 177 -3.61 -14.30 5.34
CA ASN A 177 -3.44 -12.86 5.50
C ASN A 177 -2.02 -12.44 5.09
N LEU A 178 -1.94 -11.59 4.07
CA LEU A 178 -0.71 -10.98 3.59
C LEU A 178 -0.69 -9.48 3.92
N SER A 179 0.47 -8.95 4.25
CA SER A 179 0.66 -7.50 4.28
C SER A 179 0.56 -6.91 2.87
N PRO A 180 0.32 -5.60 2.70
CA PRO A 180 0.22 -4.99 1.37
C PRO A 180 1.44 -5.24 0.48
N LYS A 181 2.65 -5.25 1.04
CA LYS A 181 3.89 -5.52 0.27
C LYS A 181 4.03 -6.99 -0.10
N GLU A 182 3.68 -7.89 0.80
CA GLU A 182 3.63 -9.33 0.52
C GLU A 182 2.60 -9.64 -0.57
N PHE A 183 1.42 -9.03 -0.48
CA PHE A 183 0.37 -9.20 -1.49
C PHE A 183 0.85 -8.72 -2.87
N ARG A 184 1.44 -7.53 -2.97
CA ARG A 184 1.96 -6.98 -4.23
C ARG A 184 3.12 -7.81 -4.80
N LEU A 185 4.00 -8.32 -3.93
CA LEU A 185 5.05 -9.24 -4.36
C LEU A 185 4.45 -10.51 -4.97
N LEU A 186 3.48 -11.11 -4.28
CA LEU A 186 2.82 -12.32 -4.76
C LEU A 186 2.06 -12.07 -6.06
N GLU A 187 1.31 -10.98 -6.16
CA GLU A 187 0.59 -10.56 -7.36
C GLU A 187 1.55 -10.37 -8.54
N LEU A 188 2.67 -9.66 -8.34
CA LEU A 188 3.70 -9.48 -9.36
C LEU A 188 4.28 -10.81 -9.83
N PHE A 189 4.62 -11.69 -8.92
CA PHE A 189 5.16 -12.99 -9.23
C PHE A 189 4.15 -13.88 -9.97
N MET A 190 2.89 -13.89 -9.54
CA MET A 190 1.83 -14.70 -10.18
C MET A 190 1.40 -14.13 -11.53
N SER A 191 1.51 -12.81 -11.73
CA SER A 191 1.26 -12.18 -13.04
C SER A 191 2.32 -12.52 -14.10
N TYR A 192 3.53 -12.85 -13.66
CA TYR A 192 4.65 -13.20 -14.55
C TYR A 192 5.32 -14.50 -14.11
N PRO A 193 4.64 -15.64 -14.23
CA PRO A 193 5.16 -16.93 -13.79
C PRO A 193 6.46 -17.28 -14.51
N ARG A 194 7.38 -17.92 -13.78
CA ARG A 194 8.72 -18.32 -14.24
C ARG A 194 9.68 -17.17 -14.58
N ARG A 195 9.24 -15.92 -14.58
CA ARG A 195 10.14 -14.77 -14.73
C ARG A 195 11.03 -14.65 -13.50
N VAL A 196 12.31 -14.49 -13.72
CA VAL A 196 13.28 -14.16 -12.66
C VAL A 196 13.30 -12.64 -12.49
N TRP A 197 13.10 -12.21 -11.24
CA TRP A 197 13.13 -10.81 -10.85
C TRP A 197 14.35 -10.55 -9.99
N SER A 198 15.17 -9.56 -10.35
CA SER A 198 16.25 -9.11 -9.47
C SER A 198 15.67 -8.37 -8.25
N ARG A 199 16.48 -8.20 -7.20
CA ARG A 199 16.06 -7.45 -6.01
C ARG A 199 15.74 -6.01 -6.33
N GLU A 200 16.55 -5.39 -7.18
CA GLU A 200 16.36 -4.02 -7.65
C GLU A 200 15.05 -3.88 -8.42
N GLN A 201 14.75 -4.81 -9.32
CA GLN A 201 13.49 -4.82 -10.05
C GLN A 201 12.28 -4.99 -9.12
N LEU A 202 12.38 -5.86 -8.11
CA LEU A 202 11.31 -6.04 -7.12
C LEU A 202 11.11 -4.78 -6.28
N ILE A 203 12.19 -4.11 -5.87
CA ILE A 203 12.11 -2.81 -5.20
C ILE A 203 11.39 -1.81 -6.07
N ASP A 204 11.82 -1.63 -7.31
CA ASP A 204 11.22 -0.67 -8.24
C ASP A 204 9.71 -0.93 -8.45
N GLN A 205 9.32 -2.18 -8.66
CA GLN A 205 7.93 -2.56 -8.93
C GLN A 205 7.02 -2.49 -7.69
N VAL A 206 7.51 -2.86 -6.51
CA VAL A 206 6.68 -3.01 -5.30
C VAL A 206 6.80 -1.82 -4.35
N TRP A 207 7.99 -1.24 -4.22
CA TRP A 207 8.24 -0.05 -3.38
C TRP A 207 8.32 1.23 -4.19
N GLY A 208 8.73 1.13 -5.46
CA GLY A 208 8.85 2.25 -6.40
C GLY A 208 10.28 2.77 -6.51
N PRO A 209 10.54 3.59 -7.57
CA PRO A 209 11.89 4.05 -7.90
C PRO A 209 12.50 4.99 -6.84
N ASP A 210 11.65 5.62 -6.03
CA ASP A 210 12.08 6.56 -4.98
C ASP A 210 12.33 5.87 -3.62
N PHE A 211 12.33 4.54 -3.58
CA PHE A 211 12.59 3.81 -2.34
C PHE A 211 14.06 3.91 -1.95
N LEU A 212 14.33 4.52 -0.81
CA LEU A 212 15.69 4.75 -0.28
C LEU A 212 16.19 3.64 0.65
N GLY A 213 15.46 2.53 0.75
CA GLY A 213 15.86 1.39 1.59
C GLY A 213 16.81 0.42 0.91
N ASP A 214 17.36 -0.54 1.69
CA ASP A 214 18.24 -1.61 1.19
C ASP A 214 17.42 -2.65 0.40
N THR A 215 18.02 -3.19 -0.65
CA THR A 215 17.46 -4.32 -1.42
C THR A 215 17.24 -5.58 -0.56
N LYS A 216 17.90 -5.71 0.58
CA LYS A 216 17.65 -6.76 1.58
C LYS A 216 16.25 -6.77 2.15
N THR A 217 15.52 -5.64 2.06
CA THR A 217 14.09 -5.56 2.39
C THR A 217 13.27 -6.60 1.62
N VAL A 218 13.65 -6.86 0.37
CA VAL A 218 13.02 -7.91 -0.45
C VAL A 218 13.18 -9.29 0.20
N ASP A 219 14.40 -9.62 0.67
CA ASP A 219 14.71 -10.94 1.24
C ASP A 219 13.86 -11.22 2.48
N VAL A 220 13.60 -10.20 3.29
CA VAL A 220 12.74 -10.28 4.47
C VAL A 220 11.30 -10.61 4.07
N HIS A 221 10.74 -9.87 3.10
CA HIS A 221 9.36 -10.11 2.64
C HIS A 221 9.21 -11.45 1.90
N ILE A 222 10.23 -11.89 1.15
CA ILE A 222 10.25 -13.22 0.55
C ILE A 222 10.25 -14.32 1.63
N ARG A 223 11.00 -14.13 2.71
CA ARG A 223 10.99 -15.07 3.83
C ARG A 223 9.60 -15.17 4.46
N TRP A 224 8.96 -14.05 4.76
CA TRP A 224 7.60 -14.03 5.33
C TRP A 224 6.57 -14.62 4.39
N LEU A 225 6.65 -14.33 3.09
CA LEU A 225 5.80 -14.98 2.10
C LEU A 225 5.97 -16.50 2.11
N ARG A 226 7.21 -17.00 2.18
CA ARG A 226 7.46 -18.43 2.28
C ARG A 226 6.83 -19.04 3.53
N GLU A 227 7.00 -18.38 4.69
CA GLU A 227 6.38 -18.82 5.93
C GLU A 227 4.85 -18.97 5.84
N LYS A 228 4.21 -18.19 4.96
CA LYS A 228 2.75 -18.20 4.75
C LYS A 228 2.27 -19.10 3.61
N LEU A 229 3.06 -19.26 2.58
CA LEU A 229 2.66 -19.97 1.36
C LEU A 229 3.18 -21.42 1.31
N GLU A 230 4.45 -21.63 1.70
CA GLU A 230 5.13 -22.91 1.56
C GLU A 230 4.68 -23.90 2.65
N GLN A 231 4.80 -25.18 2.37
CA GLN A 231 4.68 -26.22 3.42
C GLN A 231 5.94 -26.28 4.28
N ASP A 232 7.08 -26.17 3.62
CA ASP A 232 8.40 -26.07 4.25
C ASP A 232 9.12 -24.83 3.69
N PRO A 233 9.20 -23.72 4.45
CA PRO A 233 9.89 -22.52 4.00
C PRO A 233 11.37 -22.70 3.67
N SER A 234 12.01 -23.77 4.18
CA SER A 234 13.41 -24.09 3.89
C SER A 234 13.61 -24.79 2.55
N GLN A 235 12.53 -25.40 2.02
CA GLN A 235 12.49 -26.05 0.71
C GLN A 235 11.35 -25.44 -0.16
N PRO A 236 11.49 -24.17 -0.57
CA PRO A 236 10.42 -23.46 -1.23
C PRO A 236 10.10 -24.04 -2.61
N GLU A 237 8.81 -24.29 -2.87
CA GLU A 237 8.30 -24.79 -4.14
C GLU A 237 7.64 -23.68 -4.97
N TYR A 238 7.10 -22.64 -4.32
CA TYR A 238 6.47 -21.49 -5.00
C TYR A 238 7.48 -20.37 -5.24
N LEU A 239 8.15 -19.89 -4.19
CA LEU A 239 9.07 -18.76 -4.26
C LEU A 239 10.52 -19.25 -4.30
N ILE A 240 11.02 -19.50 -5.50
CA ILE A 240 12.33 -20.11 -5.74
C ILE A 240 13.41 -19.04 -5.80
N THR A 241 14.52 -19.25 -5.04
CA THR A 241 15.73 -18.43 -5.18
C THR A 241 16.55 -18.88 -6.38
N VAL A 242 16.76 -17.97 -7.32
CA VAL A 242 17.71 -18.15 -8.43
C VAL A 242 19.02 -17.50 -8.03
N ARG A 243 20.00 -18.32 -7.60
CA ARG A 243 21.27 -17.84 -7.06
C ARG A 243 21.98 -16.89 -8.02
N GLY A 244 22.38 -15.72 -7.52
CA GLY A 244 23.04 -14.67 -8.29
C GLY A 244 22.11 -13.80 -9.12
N PHE A 245 20.81 -14.13 -9.27
CA PHE A 245 19.86 -13.41 -10.11
C PHE A 245 18.67 -12.83 -9.35
N GLY A 246 18.17 -13.48 -8.30
CA GLY A 246 17.02 -13.01 -7.54
C GLY A 246 15.99 -14.11 -7.27
N TYR A 247 14.71 -13.82 -7.55
CA TYR A 247 13.59 -14.70 -7.21
C TYR A 247 12.63 -14.91 -8.38
N ARG A 248 11.95 -16.05 -8.39
CA ARG A 248 10.86 -16.36 -9.31
C ARG A 248 9.74 -17.14 -8.62
N PHE A 249 8.55 -17.19 -9.23
CA PHE A 249 7.43 -18.01 -8.80
C PHE A 249 7.24 -19.22 -9.73
N GLY A 250 7.09 -20.42 -9.14
CA GLY A 250 6.82 -21.66 -9.88
C GLY A 250 8.04 -22.44 -10.31
#